data_dd681f472a77ea6f6239c95ab2c7ec3d
#
_entry.id   dd681f472a77ea6f6239c95ab2c7ec3d
#
_cell.length_a   1.000
_cell.length_b   1.000
_cell.length_c   1.000
_cell.angle_alpha   90.00
_cell.angle_beta   90.00
_cell.angle_gamma   90.00
#
_symmetry.space_group_name_H-M   'P 1'
#
loop_
_entity.id
_entity.type
_entity.pdbx_description
1 polymer ?
#
loop_
_entity_poly.entity_id
_entity_poly.type
_entity_poly.pdbx_seq_one_letter_code
_entity_poly.pdbx_strand_id
1 'polypeptide(L)'
;KLYRLSPQNPGEPEVIPTGFATRCNNDHVLSADGKGIAISHGTREDGRSRIYTLPIEGGTPRLITPLGPSYLHGWSPDGKQLAYCAERNGNYDVYVIPAEGGEEVRLTTAEGLDDGPEYSPCGNYIWFNSVRSGLMQVWRMKADGSEQTQLTFDDTRNAWFPHISPDGKQVVYIAYYKGDLKPNEHLANKNVELRIMPAGG
;
A
#
# COMPACT_ATOMS: atom_id res chain seq x y z
N LYS A 1 -12.49 -5.48 -11.59
CA LYS A 1 -12.84 -4.21 -12.25
C LYS A 1 -12.67 -3.07 -11.26
N LEU A 2 -12.23 -1.92 -11.74
CA LEU A 2 -12.23 -0.66 -11.00
C LEU A 2 -13.50 0.13 -11.33
N TYR A 3 -13.98 0.85 -10.34
CA TYR A 3 -15.15 1.72 -10.47
C TYR A 3 -14.83 3.09 -9.88
N ARG A 4 -15.42 4.14 -10.43
CA ARG A 4 -15.44 5.47 -9.83
C ARG A 4 -16.84 5.86 -9.41
N LEU A 5 -16.93 6.64 -8.35
CA LEU A 5 -18.16 7.22 -7.85
C LEU A 5 -17.90 8.68 -7.50
N SER A 6 -18.78 9.58 -7.95
CA SER A 6 -18.67 10.99 -7.59
C SER A 6 -19.26 11.21 -6.18
N PRO A 7 -18.48 11.76 -5.21
CA PRO A 7 -19.01 12.08 -3.90
C PRO A 7 -20.11 13.15 -3.91
N GLN A 8 -20.09 14.06 -4.91
CA GLN A 8 -21.07 15.14 -5.07
C GLN A 8 -22.35 14.67 -5.75
N ASN A 9 -22.29 13.60 -6.52
CA ASN A 9 -23.45 13.01 -7.20
C ASN A 9 -23.30 11.47 -7.18
N PRO A 10 -23.63 10.81 -6.05
CA PRO A 10 -23.48 9.37 -5.89
C PRO A 10 -24.59 8.63 -6.66
N GLY A 11 -24.45 8.57 -7.98
CA GLY A 11 -25.27 7.76 -8.88
C GLY A 11 -24.76 6.33 -8.98
N GLU A 12 -24.98 5.68 -10.12
CA GLU A 12 -24.44 4.35 -10.40
C GLU A 12 -22.91 4.43 -10.58
N PRO A 13 -22.13 3.51 -9.96
CA PRO A 13 -20.69 3.47 -10.15
C PRO A 13 -20.28 3.23 -11.60
N GLU A 14 -19.43 4.07 -12.13
CA GLU A 14 -18.91 3.98 -13.49
C GLU A 14 -17.66 3.07 -13.53
N VAL A 15 -17.59 2.17 -14.51
CA VAL A 15 -16.41 1.33 -14.73
C VAL A 15 -15.28 2.16 -15.31
N ILE A 16 -14.10 2.12 -14.67
CA ILE A 16 -12.86 2.62 -15.26
C ILE A 16 -12.31 1.55 -16.21
N PRO A 17 -12.19 1.82 -17.50
CA PRO A 17 -11.64 0.85 -18.46
C PRO A 17 -10.14 0.67 -18.22
N THR A 18 -9.72 -0.52 -17.80
CA THR A 18 -8.33 -0.86 -17.50
C THR A 18 -7.68 -1.73 -18.59
N GLY A 19 -8.21 -1.70 -19.82
CA GLY A 19 -7.66 -2.47 -20.94
C GLY A 19 -7.49 -3.96 -20.62
N PHE A 20 -6.27 -4.47 -20.76
CA PHE A 20 -5.95 -5.87 -20.47
C PHE A 20 -5.91 -6.20 -18.96
N ALA A 21 -5.80 -5.20 -18.08
CA ALA A 21 -5.67 -5.39 -16.64
C ALA A 21 -7.03 -5.70 -16.00
N THR A 22 -7.52 -6.91 -16.19
CA THR A 22 -8.84 -7.37 -15.73
C THR A 22 -8.82 -8.13 -14.42
N ARG A 23 -7.63 -8.39 -13.86
CA ARG A 23 -7.41 -9.13 -12.61
C ARG A 23 -6.77 -8.21 -11.55
N CYS A 24 -7.30 -6.98 -11.44
CA CYS A 24 -6.90 -6.05 -10.38
C CYS A 24 -7.37 -6.61 -9.03
N ASN A 25 -6.51 -6.51 -8.02
CA ASN A 25 -6.85 -6.72 -6.63
C ASN A 25 -7.40 -5.41 -6.01
N ASN A 26 -7.40 -5.30 -4.69
CA ASN A 26 -7.85 -4.11 -3.96
C ASN A 26 -6.81 -2.96 -3.92
N ASP A 27 -5.58 -3.21 -4.36
CA ASP A 27 -4.50 -2.24 -4.25
C ASP A 27 -4.54 -1.25 -5.43
N HIS A 28 -5.00 -0.05 -5.18
CA HIS A 28 -5.05 1.04 -6.15
C HIS A 28 -4.91 2.39 -5.44
N VAL A 29 -4.21 3.32 -6.06
CA VAL A 29 -3.91 4.64 -5.49
C VAL A 29 -4.04 5.70 -6.56
N LEU A 30 -4.67 6.83 -6.23
CA LEU A 30 -4.71 8.01 -7.09
C LEU A 30 -3.40 8.80 -7.00
N SER A 31 -2.97 9.38 -8.12
CA SER A 31 -1.90 10.38 -8.11
C SER A 31 -2.35 11.63 -7.34
N ALA A 32 -1.40 12.36 -6.76
CA ALA A 32 -1.70 13.56 -5.97
C ALA A 32 -2.44 14.66 -6.77
N ASP A 33 -2.25 14.72 -8.09
CA ASP A 33 -2.94 15.65 -8.98
C ASP A 33 -4.31 15.13 -9.48
N GLY A 34 -4.69 13.92 -9.06
CA GLY A 34 -5.95 13.26 -9.41
C GLY A 34 -6.09 12.84 -10.88
N LYS A 35 -5.01 12.92 -11.69
CA LYS A 35 -5.07 12.62 -13.13
C LYS A 35 -4.67 11.20 -13.49
N GLY A 36 -3.98 10.52 -12.59
CA GLY A 36 -3.52 9.15 -12.75
C GLY A 36 -4.04 8.22 -11.68
N ILE A 37 -4.05 6.94 -11.99
CA ILE A 37 -4.28 5.86 -11.04
C ILE A 37 -3.21 4.80 -11.22
N ALA A 38 -2.65 4.32 -10.12
CA ALA A 38 -1.81 3.15 -10.08
C ALA A 38 -2.62 1.96 -9.55
N ILE A 39 -2.36 0.78 -10.09
CA ILE A 39 -3.10 -0.46 -9.79
C ILE A 39 -2.15 -1.64 -9.67
N SER A 40 -2.51 -2.60 -8.83
CA SER A 40 -1.95 -3.93 -8.84
C SER A 40 -2.78 -4.87 -9.70
N HIS A 41 -2.14 -5.59 -10.62
CA HIS A 41 -2.80 -6.53 -11.53
C HIS A 41 -2.05 -7.85 -11.61
N GLY A 42 -2.75 -8.96 -11.36
CA GLY A 42 -2.22 -10.31 -11.57
C GLY A 42 -2.12 -10.65 -13.05
N THR A 43 -0.89 -10.85 -13.55
CA THR A 43 -0.65 -11.13 -14.95
C THR A 43 -1.19 -12.51 -15.36
N ARG A 44 -1.41 -12.71 -16.66
CA ARG A 44 -1.83 -14.02 -17.18
C ARG A 44 -0.68 -14.98 -17.33
N GLU A 45 0.53 -14.46 -17.47
CA GLU A 45 1.74 -15.23 -17.77
C GLU A 45 2.15 -16.12 -16.59
N ASP A 46 2.24 -15.55 -15.38
CA ASP A 46 2.72 -16.23 -14.19
C ASP A 46 1.76 -16.10 -12.99
N GLY A 47 0.65 -15.37 -13.14
CA GLY A 47 -0.33 -15.10 -12.09
C GLY A 47 0.13 -14.11 -11.03
N ARG A 48 1.37 -13.63 -11.09
CA ARG A 48 1.94 -12.73 -10.09
C ARG A 48 1.45 -11.30 -10.29
N SER A 49 1.23 -10.61 -9.17
CA SER A 49 0.85 -9.20 -9.18
C SER A 49 2.01 -8.32 -9.63
N ARG A 50 1.71 -7.32 -10.46
CA ARG A 50 2.60 -6.24 -10.89
C ARG A 50 1.87 -4.92 -10.86
N ILE A 51 2.63 -3.85 -10.74
CA ILE A 51 2.09 -2.48 -10.66
C ILE A 51 2.08 -1.86 -12.05
N TYR A 52 0.96 -1.21 -12.33
CA TYR A 52 0.71 -0.48 -13.58
C TYR A 52 0.17 0.91 -13.25
N THR A 53 0.42 1.87 -14.13
CA THR A 53 -0.19 3.20 -14.09
C THR A 53 -1.03 3.43 -15.33
N LEU A 54 -2.09 4.23 -15.21
CA LEU A 54 -2.94 4.65 -16.32
C LEU A 54 -3.62 5.98 -15.98
N PRO A 55 -4.15 6.72 -16.99
CA PRO A 55 -4.98 7.90 -16.72
C PRO A 55 -6.21 7.55 -15.90
N ILE A 56 -6.70 8.50 -15.08
CA ILE A 56 -7.91 8.31 -14.25
C ILE A 56 -9.15 7.99 -15.09
N GLU A 57 -9.20 8.43 -16.33
CA GLU A 57 -10.28 8.11 -17.27
C GLU A 57 -10.17 6.68 -17.84
N GLY A 58 -9.11 5.96 -17.50
CA GLY A 58 -8.83 4.63 -18.01
C GLY A 58 -7.95 4.63 -19.26
N GLY A 59 -7.78 3.46 -19.85
CA GLY A 59 -6.95 3.28 -21.04
C GLY A 59 -6.08 2.02 -20.97
N THR A 60 -4.98 2.04 -21.70
CA THR A 60 -4.00 0.93 -21.68
C THR A 60 -3.02 1.13 -20.53
N PRO A 61 -2.99 0.22 -19.54
CA PRO A 61 -2.07 0.32 -18.43
C PRO A 61 -0.61 0.20 -18.88
N ARG A 62 0.25 1.03 -18.29
CA ARG A 62 1.70 0.99 -18.46
C ARG A 62 2.33 0.22 -17.31
N LEU A 63 3.15 -0.79 -17.62
CA LEU A 63 3.88 -1.58 -16.63
C LEU A 63 4.93 -0.72 -15.93
N ILE A 64 4.94 -0.78 -14.59
CA ILE A 64 5.93 -0.09 -13.74
C ILE A 64 6.90 -1.09 -13.11
N THR A 65 6.39 -2.17 -12.47
CA THR A 65 7.26 -3.18 -11.86
C THR A 65 7.38 -4.41 -12.78
N PRO A 66 8.54 -4.65 -13.42
CA PRO A 66 8.71 -5.85 -14.26
C PRO A 66 8.77 -7.14 -13.44
N LEU A 67 9.22 -7.06 -12.19
CA LEU A 67 9.26 -8.20 -11.27
C LEU A 67 7.96 -8.33 -10.49
N GLY A 68 7.56 -9.57 -10.19
CA GLY A 68 6.39 -9.90 -9.36
C GLY A 68 6.73 -10.98 -8.32
N PRO A 69 5.99 -11.08 -7.20
CA PRO A 69 4.85 -10.23 -6.90
C PRO A 69 5.25 -8.83 -6.41
N SER A 70 4.42 -7.85 -6.73
CA SER A 70 4.50 -6.47 -6.27
C SER A 70 3.08 -5.98 -6.00
N TYR A 71 2.82 -5.42 -4.82
CA TYR A 71 1.52 -4.96 -4.33
C TYR A 71 1.59 -3.49 -3.98
N LEU A 72 0.81 -2.68 -4.68
CA LEU A 72 0.83 -1.21 -4.56
C LEU A 72 0.15 -0.75 -3.26
N HIS A 73 0.75 0.27 -2.61
CA HIS A 73 0.11 0.89 -1.45
C HIS A 73 0.19 2.41 -1.44
N GLY A 74 1.25 3.02 -1.93
CA GLY A 74 1.45 4.46 -1.84
C GLY A 74 1.90 5.11 -3.14
N TRP A 75 1.54 6.40 -3.29
CA TRP A 75 2.12 7.29 -4.29
C TRP A 75 2.67 8.51 -3.58
N SER A 76 3.91 8.90 -3.89
CA SER A 76 4.51 10.08 -3.26
C SER A 76 3.71 11.36 -3.60
N PRO A 77 3.60 12.33 -2.67
CA PRO A 77 2.81 13.55 -2.90
C PRO A 77 3.31 14.39 -4.07
N ASP A 78 4.60 14.29 -4.43
CA ASP A 78 5.17 14.95 -5.61
C ASP A 78 4.93 14.20 -6.94
N GLY A 79 4.25 13.05 -6.87
CA GLY A 79 3.90 12.22 -8.01
C GLY A 79 5.04 11.42 -8.61
N LYS A 80 6.25 11.43 -8.03
CA LYS A 80 7.44 10.87 -8.68
C LYS A 80 7.72 9.41 -8.33
N GLN A 81 7.22 8.90 -7.20
CA GLN A 81 7.50 7.54 -6.75
C GLN A 81 6.24 6.79 -6.35
N LEU A 82 6.28 5.48 -6.51
CA LEU A 82 5.31 4.54 -5.96
C LEU A 82 5.98 3.75 -4.84
N ALA A 83 5.27 3.56 -3.72
CA ALA A 83 5.66 2.69 -2.63
C ALA A 83 4.80 1.42 -2.65
N TYR A 84 5.42 0.27 -2.42
CA TYR A 84 4.75 -1.02 -2.54
C TYR A 84 5.43 -2.10 -1.70
N CYS A 85 4.69 -3.16 -1.42
CA CYS A 85 5.22 -4.40 -0.86
C CYS A 85 5.61 -5.34 -1.99
N ALA A 86 6.78 -5.98 -1.90
CA ALA A 86 7.19 -6.96 -2.89
C ALA A 86 8.01 -8.10 -2.27
N GLU A 87 7.81 -9.30 -2.80
CA GLU A 87 8.66 -10.44 -2.47
C GLU A 87 9.86 -10.46 -3.39
N ARG A 88 11.05 -10.38 -2.78
CA ARG A 88 12.34 -10.56 -3.44
C ARG A 88 13.21 -11.47 -2.57
N ASN A 89 13.77 -12.50 -3.17
CA ASN A 89 14.66 -13.44 -2.47
C ASN A 89 14.03 -14.14 -1.25
N GLY A 90 12.72 -14.39 -1.29
CA GLY A 90 11.98 -15.11 -0.24
C GLY A 90 11.54 -14.25 0.95
N ASN A 91 11.70 -12.92 0.90
CA ASN A 91 11.20 -12.00 1.91
C ASN A 91 10.31 -10.92 1.31
N TYR A 92 9.28 -10.52 2.05
CA TYR A 92 8.38 -9.44 1.68
C TYR A 92 8.81 -8.15 2.37
N ASP A 93 9.17 -7.14 1.58
CA ASP A 93 9.68 -5.87 2.06
C ASP A 93 9.01 -4.69 1.37
N VAL A 94 9.21 -3.50 1.95
CA VAL A 94 8.83 -2.23 1.35
C VAL A 94 9.86 -1.81 0.32
N TYR A 95 9.37 -1.48 -0.87
CA TYR A 95 10.13 -0.96 -2.00
C TYR A 95 9.55 0.36 -2.48
N VAL A 96 10.38 1.14 -3.14
CA VAL A 96 9.95 2.30 -3.94
C VAL A 96 10.51 2.18 -5.35
N ILE A 97 9.79 2.77 -6.31
CA ILE A 97 10.18 2.81 -7.73
C ILE A 97 9.72 4.15 -8.33
N PRO A 98 10.47 4.75 -9.28
CA PRO A 98 9.96 5.89 -10.02
C PRO A 98 8.59 5.59 -10.65
N ALA A 99 7.63 6.54 -10.57
CA ALA A 99 6.29 6.37 -11.12
C ALA A 99 6.28 6.15 -12.64
N GLU A 100 7.39 6.51 -13.29
CA GLU A 100 7.64 6.26 -14.72
C GLU A 100 8.33 4.90 -14.99
N GLY A 101 8.55 4.08 -13.94
CA GLY A 101 9.35 2.87 -14.03
C GLY A 101 10.85 3.15 -13.89
N GLY A 102 11.64 2.11 -13.77
CA GLY A 102 13.09 2.21 -13.61
C GLY A 102 13.61 1.23 -12.56
N GLU A 103 14.66 1.60 -11.84
CA GLU A 103 15.26 0.79 -10.80
C GLU A 103 14.45 0.87 -9.51
N GLU A 104 14.12 -0.29 -8.94
CA GLU A 104 13.46 -0.37 -7.63
C GLU A 104 14.49 -0.26 -6.50
N VAL A 105 14.11 0.43 -5.41
CA VAL A 105 14.93 0.58 -4.21
C VAL A 105 14.23 -0.11 -3.04
N ARG A 106 14.91 -1.07 -2.40
CA ARG A 106 14.44 -1.75 -1.21
C ARG A 106 14.66 -0.86 0.02
N LEU A 107 13.62 -0.56 0.77
CA LEU A 107 13.68 0.30 1.96
C LEU A 107 13.74 -0.48 3.28
N THR A 108 13.18 -1.70 3.32
CA THR A 108 13.22 -2.55 4.51
C THR A 108 13.92 -3.88 4.23
N THR A 109 14.54 -4.47 5.27
CA THR A 109 15.33 -5.70 5.15
C THR A 109 15.15 -6.63 6.35
N ALA A 110 14.20 -6.33 7.25
CA ALA A 110 13.93 -7.17 8.40
C ALA A 110 13.35 -8.51 7.95
N GLU A 111 13.64 -9.56 8.70
CA GLU A 111 13.04 -10.87 8.45
C GLU A 111 11.52 -10.83 8.71
N GLY A 112 10.77 -11.43 7.81
CA GLY A 112 9.31 -11.48 7.84
C GLY A 112 8.65 -10.45 6.93
N LEU A 113 7.35 -10.24 7.14
CA LEU A 113 6.53 -9.40 6.27
C LEU A 113 6.58 -7.94 6.71
N ASP A 114 7.01 -7.06 5.80
CA ASP A 114 6.81 -5.62 5.83
C ASP A 114 5.85 -5.23 4.71
N ASP A 115 4.74 -4.55 5.03
CA ASP A 115 3.65 -4.31 4.08
C ASP A 115 2.98 -2.94 4.31
N GLY A 116 2.06 -2.56 3.42
CA GLY A 116 1.18 -1.41 3.55
C GLY A 116 1.88 -0.04 3.58
N PRO A 117 2.91 0.24 2.75
CA PRO A 117 3.62 1.50 2.80
C PRO A 117 2.77 2.67 2.26
N GLU A 118 2.59 3.72 3.07
CA GLU A 118 1.91 4.94 2.68
C GLU A 118 2.75 6.18 3.00
N TYR A 119 2.90 7.09 2.01
CA TYR A 119 3.61 8.34 2.20
C TYR A 119 2.83 9.32 3.09
N SER A 120 3.58 10.07 3.91
CA SER A 120 3.04 11.27 4.56
C SER A 120 2.63 12.31 3.51
N PRO A 121 1.65 13.19 3.84
CA PRO A 121 1.28 14.30 2.95
C PRO A 121 2.43 15.24 2.60
N CYS A 122 3.44 15.37 3.47
CA CYS A 122 4.66 16.16 3.20
C CYS A 122 5.74 15.40 2.43
N GLY A 123 5.58 14.09 2.19
CA GLY A 123 6.54 13.25 1.47
C GLY A 123 7.79 12.85 2.26
N ASN A 124 7.94 13.30 3.52
CA ASN A 124 9.17 13.06 4.28
C ASN A 124 9.20 11.69 4.97
N TYR A 125 8.04 11.06 5.17
CA TYR A 125 7.92 9.79 5.88
C TYR A 125 7.07 8.80 5.11
N ILE A 126 7.29 7.51 5.43
CA ILE A 126 6.46 6.37 5.01
C ILE A 126 6.01 5.64 6.27
N TRP A 127 4.69 5.45 6.44
CA TRP A 127 4.12 4.52 7.41
C TRP A 127 3.99 3.15 6.76
N PHE A 128 4.23 2.12 7.51
CA PHE A 128 4.10 0.73 7.07
C PHE A 128 3.78 -0.18 8.25
N ASN A 129 3.47 -1.41 7.99
CA ASN A 129 3.32 -2.41 9.03
C ASN A 129 4.37 -3.52 8.89
N SER A 130 4.80 -4.08 10.04
CA SER A 130 5.88 -5.06 10.12
C SER A 130 5.65 -6.07 11.21
N VAL A 131 6.00 -7.35 10.95
CA VAL A 131 5.97 -8.43 11.95
C VAL A 131 7.25 -8.59 12.75
N ARG A 132 8.29 -7.79 12.50
CA ARG A 132 9.64 -7.93 13.08
C ARG A 132 9.69 -7.88 14.60
N SER A 133 8.66 -7.34 15.26
CA SER A 133 8.51 -7.31 16.71
C SER A 133 7.63 -8.44 17.28
N GLY A 134 7.25 -9.42 16.44
CA GLY A 134 6.45 -10.59 16.81
C GLY A 134 5.01 -10.50 16.28
N LEU A 135 4.20 -9.56 16.75
CA LEU A 135 2.91 -9.25 16.14
C LEU A 135 3.09 -8.21 15.04
N MET A 136 2.13 -8.16 14.09
CA MET A 136 2.08 -7.08 13.11
C MET A 136 1.84 -5.76 13.82
N GLN A 137 2.73 -4.79 13.65
CA GLN A 137 2.67 -3.47 14.27
C GLN A 137 2.86 -2.37 13.23
N VAL A 138 2.36 -1.16 13.54
CA VAL A 138 2.60 0.02 12.73
C VAL A 138 3.98 0.59 13.01
N TRP A 139 4.70 0.89 11.96
CA TRP A 139 6.02 1.49 11.94
C TRP A 139 6.03 2.74 11.06
N ARG A 140 7.02 3.58 11.26
CA ARG A 140 7.31 4.74 10.41
C ARG A 140 8.80 4.79 10.10
N MET A 141 9.15 5.25 8.92
CA MET A 141 10.53 5.53 8.48
C MET A 141 10.59 6.86 7.73
N LYS A 142 11.78 7.41 7.54
CA LYS A 142 11.99 8.45 6.53
C LYS A 142 11.74 7.90 5.12
N ALA A 143 11.46 8.79 4.16
CA ALA A 143 11.18 8.38 2.79
C ALA A 143 12.37 7.68 2.09
N ASP A 144 13.58 7.83 2.62
CA ASP A 144 14.79 7.14 2.17
C ASP A 144 15.00 5.76 2.83
N GLY A 145 14.07 5.32 3.69
CA GLY A 145 14.13 4.04 4.42
C GLY A 145 14.87 4.11 5.76
N SER A 146 15.48 5.24 6.11
CA SER A 146 16.18 5.43 7.38
C SER A 146 15.23 5.70 8.57
N GLU A 147 15.76 5.63 9.80
CA GLU A 147 15.06 5.95 11.05
C GLU A 147 13.75 5.16 11.24
N GLN A 148 13.78 3.85 10.99
CA GLN A 148 12.63 2.96 11.17
C GLN A 148 12.25 2.87 12.65
N THR A 149 11.04 3.31 13.01
CA THR A 149 10.56 3.41 14.39
C THR A 149 9.20 2.73 14.53
N GLN A 150 9.04 1.86 15.52
CA GLN A 150 7.76 1.25 15.88
C GLN A 150 6.86 2.30 16.55
N LEU A 151 5.58 2.32 16.19
CA LEU A 151 4.59 3.28 16.72
C LEU A 151 3.47 2.61 17.52
N THR A 152 3.17 1.34 17.26
CA THR A 152 2.19 0.57 18.07
C THR A 152 2.90 -0.57 18.80
N PHE A 153 2.45 -0.85 20.04
CA PHE A 153 3.06 -1.83 20.95
C PHE A 153 1.98 -2.73 21.56
N ASP A 154 0.89 -2.98 20.84
CA ASP A 154 -0.20 -3.83 21.31
C ASP A 154 0.23 -5.30 21.30
N ASP A 155 0.19 -5.96 22.45
CA ASP A 155 0.53 -7.37 22.62
C ASP A 155 -0.67 -8.31 22.39
N THR A 156 -1.83 -7.76 22.09
CA THR A 156 -3.09 -8.48 21.88
C THR A 156 -3.66 -8.32 20.47
N ARG A 157 -3.10 -7.45 19.64
CA ARG A 157 -3.62 -7.11 18.30
C ARG A 157 -2.51 -7.09 17.25
N ASN A 158 -2.87 -7.49 16.04
CA ASN A 158 -2.10 -7.28 14.82
C ASN A 158 -2.62 -6.00 14.15
N ALA A 159 -1.78 -4.98 14.05
CA ALA A 159 -2.09 -3.68 13.47
C ALA A 159 -1.68 -3.63 12.00
N TRP A 160 -2.63 -3.31 11.10
CA TRP A 160 -2.47 -3.38 9.66
C TRP A 160 -2.89 -2.09 8.96
N PHE A 161 -2.26 -1.79 7.83
CA PHE A 161 -2.61 -0.74 6.88
C PHE A 161 -2.80 0.64 7.52
N PRO A 162 -1.71 1.25 8.00
CA PRO A 162 -1.75 2.61 8.52
C PRO A 162 -2.03 3.61 7.40
N HIS A 163 -3.11 4.39 7.55
CA HIS A 163 -3.46 5.50 6.66
C HIS A 163 -3.32 6.82 7.39
N ILE A 164 -2.48 7.71 6.87
CA ILE A 164 -2.23 9.03 7.44
C ILE A 164 -3.31 10.03 7.02
N SER A 165 -3.79 10.85 7.97
CA SER A 165 -4.74 11.92 7.67
C SER A 165 -4.13 12.99 6.74
N PRO A 166 -4.94 13.67 5.90
CA PRO A 166 -4.44 14.69 4.99
C PRO A 166 -3.69 15.85 5.65
N ASP A 167 -3.97 16.13 6.93
CA ASP A 167 -3.28 17.15 7.73
C ASP A 167 -1.99 16.62 8.40
N GLY A 168 -1.70 15.33 8.22
CA GLY A 168 -0.51 14.66 8.75
C GLY A 168 -0.50 14.44 10.27
N LYS A 169 -1.64 14.61 10.97
CA LYS A 169 -1.67 14.59 12.45
C LYS A 169 -2.11 13.27 13.05
N GLN A 170 -2.88 12.48 12.31
CA GLN A 170 -3.47 11.24 12.80
C GLN A 170 -3.20 10.10 11.83
N VAL A 171 -3.14 8.88 12.36
CA VAL A 171 -3.07 7.64 11.59
C VAL A 171 -4.25 6.77 12.00
N VAL A 172 -5.03 6.31 11.02
CA VAL A 172 -6.03 5.28 11.18
C VAL A 172 -5.45 3.94 10.71
N TYR A 173 -5.74 2.87 11.42
CA TYR A 173 -5.33 1.52 11.05
C TYR A 173 -6.36 0.49 11.51
N ILE A 174 -6.32 -0.70 10.93
CA ILE A 174 -7.15 -1.81 11.38
C ILE A 174 -6.36 -2.72 12.32
N ALA A 175 -7.05 -3.30 13.30
CA ALA A 175 -6.45 -4.16 14.30
C ALA A 175 -7.24 -5.46 14.44
N TYR A 176 -6.59 -6.60 14.18
CA TYR A 176 -7.15 -7.93 14.39
C TYR A 176 -6.71 -8.50 15.73
N TYR A 177 -7.58 -9.22 16.40
CA TYR A 177 -7.20 -9.96 17.61
C TYR A 177 -6.17 -11.05 17.26
N LYS A 178 -5.10 -11.14 18.04
CA LYS A 178 -3.98 -12.07 17.80
C LYS A 178 -4.37 -13.55 17.76
N GLY A 179 -5.48 -13.91 18.40
CA GLY A 179 -6.01 -15.28 18.40
C GLY A 179 -6.79 -15.66 17.15
N ASP A 180 -7.19 -14.69 16.32
CA ASP A 180 -8.01 -14.90 15.15
C ASP A 180 -7.20 -15.16 13.87
N LEU A 181 -5.98 -14.60 13.80
CA LEU A 181 -5.10 -14.64 12.62
C LEU A 181 -3.63 -14.72 13.04
N LYS A 182 -2.81 -15.33 12.20
CA LYS A 182 -1.36 -15.21 12.34
C LYS A 182 -0.92 -13.77 12.09
N PRO A 183 0.23 -13.34 12.65
CA PRO A 183 0.71 -11.97 12.49
C PRO A 183 0.82 -11.47 11.05
N ASN A 184 1.12 -12.35 10.11
CA ASN A 184 1.28 -12.06 8.68
C ASN A 184 0.03 -12.36 7.82
N GLU A 185 -1.15 -12.46 8.45
CA GLU A 185 -2.43 -12.70 7.76
C GLU A 185 -3.38 -11.52 7.97
N HIS A 186 -4.13 -11.16 6.93
CA HIS A 186 -5.18 -10.12 6.94
C HIS A 186 -6.40 -10.60 6.13
N LEU A 187 -7.05 -11.65 6.60
CA LEU A 187 -8.17 -12.28 5.90
C LEU A 187 -9.46 -11.46 6.02
N ALA A 188 -10.26 -11.45 4.95
CA ALA A 188 -11.61 -10.88 4.97
C ALA A 188 -12.54 -11.67 5.92
N ASN A 189 -13.65 -11.04 6.33
CA ASN A 189 -14.69 -11.63 7.18
C ASN A 189 -14.20 -12.02 8.59
N LYS A 190 -13.21 -11.34 9.12
CA LYS A 190 -12.77 -11.43 10.51
C LYS A 190 -13.23 -10.22 11.31
N ASN A 191 -13.32 -10.36 12.62
CA ASN A 191 -13.57 -9.23 13.50
C ASN A 191 -12.34 -8.31 13.50
N VAL A 192 -12.57 -7.06 13.18
CA VAL A 192 -11.53 -6.03 13.10
C VAL A 192 -11.99 -4.77 13.81
N GLU A 193 -11.08 -4.12 14.53
CA GLU A 193 -11.28 -2.80 15.11
C GLU A 193 -10.64 -1.75 14.20
N LEU A 194 -11.37 -0.66 13.96
CA LEU A 194 -10.76 0.53 13.37
C LEU A 194 -10.20 1.37 14.51
N ARG A 195 -8.91 1.67 14.46
CA ARG A 195 -8.21 2.43 15.49
C ARG A 195 -7.58 3.69 14.91
N ILE A 196 -7.46 4.70 15.76
CA ILE A 196 -6.84 5.98 15.44
C ILE A 196 -5.80 6.34 16.50
N MET A 197 -4.68 6.91 16.06
CA MET A 197 -3.63 7.40 16.95
C MET A 197 -3.02 8.70 16.42
N PRO A 198 -2.27 9.48 17.25
CA PRO A 198 -1.44 10.56 16.75
C PRO A 198 -0.39 10.03 15.74
N ALA A 199 -0.02 10.82 14.75
CA ALA A 199 0.95 10.41 13.72
C ALA A 199 2.38 10.18 14.26
N GLY A 200 2.66 10.64 15.46
CA GLY A 200 3.93 10.41 16.15
C GLY A 200 3.98 9.15 17.03
N GLY A 201 2.84 8.46 17.19
CA GLY A 201 2.67 7.33 18.10
C GLY A 201 2.06 7.72 19.42
#